data_e174b03e36b35d798905ec2bd903176a
#
_entry.id   e174b03e36b35d798905ec2bd903176a
#
_cell.length_a   1.000
_cell.length_b   1.000
_cell.length_c   1.000
_cell.angle_alpha   90.00
_cell.angle_beta   90.00
_cell.angle_gamma   90.00
#
_symmetry.space_group_name_H-M   'P 1'
#
loop_
_entity.id
_entity.type
_entity.pdbx_description
1 polymer ?
#
loop_
_entity_poly.entity_id
_entity_poly.type
_entity_poly.pdbx_seq_one_letter_code
_entity_poly.pdbx_strand_id
1 'polypeptide(L)'
;MYKRQALFAALSGVAHADTSVTLYGLIDTGVGFQRIKGNDGYKESKVGMTNGVSSGSRWGLRGAEDLGDGLSAVFTLESGFNSANGQSGQSSRLFGRQATVGLKSDSWGLLEFGRQTNIASKYFGAIDPFGASYGQANVGAAFGAANTVRHDNMVQYSTPSFGGFQVGLGYSFNVADTTAAQTGFKTADNTRAITAGVRYVNGPLNVALSYDQLNLANQVAGANDSSPKQWIIGGSYDFEVVKLALAYGQTRDGWFTGQAINAFGSGSTTAKSFGSNVVAKDFKSNSYLVGLSAPIGGASSILASWQRADANNTALTGDDATMNIYSIGYTYNLSKRTNLYALGSYATNFAFIDGVKSTVGLVGVRHRF
;
A
#
# COMPACT_ATOMS: atom_id res chain seq x y z
N MET A 1 55.77 23.17 4.27
CA MET A 1 54.48 22.59 4.76
C MET A 1 53.25 23.16 4.02
N TYR A 2 53.37 23.90 2.94
CA TYR A 2 52.23 24.60 2.27
C TYR A 2 51.81 24.00 0.91
N LYS A 3 52.45 22.94 0.43
CA LYS A 3 52.13 22.36 -0.90
C LYS A 3 51.03 21.28 -0.88
N ARG A 4 50.61 20.80 0.29
CA ARG A 4 49.51 19.81 0.37
C ARG A 4 48.11 20.41 0.56
N GLN A 5 48.02 21.65 1.03
CA GLN A 5 46.74 22.35 1.18
C GLN A 5 46.21 22.95 -0.16
N ALA A 6 47.10 23.27 -1.10
CA ALA A 6 46.68 23.75 -2.42
C ALA A 6 46.05 22.66 -3.30
N LEU A 7 46.36 21.39 -3.05
CA LEU A 7 45.78 20.27 -3.83
C LEU A 7 44.35 19.94 -3.38
N PHE A 8 44.01 20.16 -2.10
CA PHE A 8 42.63 20.03 -1.62
C PHE A 8 41.71 21.17 -2.04
N ALA A 9 42.23 22.39 -2.20
CA ALA A 9 41.48 23.54 -2.67
C ALA A 9 41.22 23.49 -4.18
N ALA A 10 42.05 22.78 -4.97
CA ALA A 10 41.86 22.60 -6.40
C ALA A 10 40.87 21.46 -6.78
N LEU A 11 40.55 20.57 -5.82
CA LEU A 11 39.54 19.51 -5.97
C LEU A 11 38.15 19.97 -5.53
N SER A 12 38.00 21.15 -4.93
CA SER A 12 36.72 21.82 -4.74
C SER A 12 36.31 22.60 -6.00
N GLY A 13 36.60 22.07 -7.18
CA GLY A 13 35.99 22.47 -8.45
C GLY A 13 34.50 22.23 -8.30
N VAL A 14 33.77 23.32 -8.37
CA VAL A 14 32.36 23.55 -8.28
C VAL A 14 31.58 22.44 -9.03
N ALA A 15 31.34 21.30 -8.40
CA ALA A 15 30.23 20.48 -8.80
C ALA A 15 28.96 21.28 -8.42
N HIS A 16 28.43 22.02 -9.38
CA HIS A 16 27.05 22.50 -9.30
C HIS A 16 26.19 21.24 -9.44
N ALA A 17 26.11 20.48 -8.36
CA ALA A 17 25.06 19.51 -8.21
C ALA A 17 23.77 20.33 -8.10
N ASP A 18 22.89 20.24 -9.09
CA ASP A 18 21.54 20.80 -9.00
C ASP A 18 20.78 20.03 -7.91
N THR A 19 20.97 20.47 -6.68
CA THR A 19 20.27 19.91 -5.51
C THR A 19 18.87 20.49 -5.47
N SER A 20 17.87 19.66 -5.64
CA SER A 20 16.48 20.06 -5.54
C SER A 20 15.82 19.45 -4.30
N VAL A 21 15.16 20.28 -3.50
CA VAL A 21 14.28 19.83 -2.41
C VAL A 21 12.89 20.37 -2.67
N THR A 22 11.92 19.47 -2.74
CA THR A 22 10.52 19.81 -3.00
C THR A 22 9.68 19.46 -1.76
N LEU A 23 8.99 20.46 -1.22
CA LEU A 23 7.88 20.26 -0.29
C LEU A 23 6.63 19.91 -1.12
N TYR A 24 5.93 18.85 -0.74
CA TYR A 24 4.70 18.42 -1.39
C TYR A 24 3.71 17.87 -0.38
N GLY A 25 2.46 17.78 -0.79
CA GLY A 25 1.46 17.14 0.05
C GLY A 25 0.07 17.11 -0.56
N LEU A 26 -0.84 16.57 0.22
CA LEU A 26 -2.26 16.60 -0.08
C LEU A 26 -3.09 16.50 1.20
N ILE A 27 -4.26 17.09 1.14
CA ILE A 27 -5.30 16.94 2.14
C ILE A 27 -6.50 16.28 1.47
N ASP A 28 -7.00 15.22 2.10
CA ASP A 28 -8.16 14.45 1.65
C ASP A 28 -9.08 14.26 2.85
N THR A 29 -10.29 14.79 2.75
CA THR A 29 -11.29 14.78 3.82
C THR A 29 -12.69 14.71 3.25
N GLY A 30 -13.65 14.24 4.04
CA GLY A 30 -15.02 14.12 3.62
C GLY A 30 -15.95 13.74 4.75
N VAL A 31 -17.14 13.28 4.37
CA VAL A 31 -18.14 12.74 5.28
C VAL A 31 -18.59 11.38 4.73
N GLY A 32 -18.75 10.43 5.62
CA GLY A 32 -19.17 9.10 5.25
C GLY A 32 -19.98 8.41 6.32
N PHE A 33 -20.65 7.35 5.89
CA PHE A 33 -21.29 6.43 6.79
C PHE A 33 -20.77 5.01 6.54
N GLN A 34 -20.74 4.21 7.60
CA GLN A 34 -20.49 2.78 7.52
C GLN A 34 -21.51 2.06 8.38
N ARG A 35 -22.02 0.96 7.87
CA ARG A 35 -22.90 0.05 8.60
C ARG A 35 -22.39 -1.36 8.49
N ILE A 36 -22.24 -2.02 9.64
CA ILE A 36 -21.88 -3.43 9.73
C ILE A 36 -23.04 -4.19 10.37
N LYS A 37 -23.37 -5.34 9.80
CA LYS A 37 -24.36 -6.28 10.33
C LYS A 37 -23.72 -7.65 10.45
N GLY A 38 -23.87 -8.28 11.60
CA GLY A 38 -23.55 -9.69 11.85
C GLY A 38 -24.75 -10.60 11.64
N ASN A 39 -24.51 -11.90 11.69
CA ASN A 39 -25.54 -12.95 11.67
C ASN A 39 -26.15 -13.23 13.06
N ASP A 40 -25.48 -12.75 14.13
CA ASP A 40 -25.88 -12.87 15.53
C ASP A 40 -26.82 -11.75 16.03
N GLY A 41 -27.37 -10.95 15.09
CA GLY A 41 -28.15 -9.76 15.40
C GLY A 41 -27.32 -8.50 15.62
N TYR A 42 -25.99 -8.60 15.60
CA TYR A 42 -25.12 -7.44 15.71
C TYR A 42 -25.38 -6.43 14.58
N LYS A 43 -25.47 -5.18 14.97
CA LYS A 43 -25.67 -4.09 14.03
C LYS A 43 -25.06 -2.81 14.58
N GLU A 44 -24.09 -2.28 13.88
CA GLU A 44 -23.47 -1.01 14.20
C GLU A 44 -23.46 -0.10 12.98
N SER A 45 -23.63 1.22 13.21
CA SER A 45 -23.48 2.22 12.16
C SER A 45 -22.82 3.47 12.72
N LYS A 46 -21.98 4.08 11.91
CA LYS A 46 -21.34 5.36 12.23
C LYS A 46 -21.50 6.31 11.06
N VAL A 47 -21.69 7.59 11.39
CA VAL A 47 -21.60 8.72 10.46
C VAL A 47 -20.55 9.67 11.01
N GLY A 48 -19.71 10.21 10.16
CA GLY A 48 -18.69 11.14 10.62
C GLY A 48 -17.76 11.61 9.53
N MET A 49 -16.82 12.45 9.92
CA MET A 49 -15.75 12.86 9.00
C MET A 49 -14.88 11.67 8.62
N THR A 50 -14.47 11.66 7.37
CA THR A 50 -13.51 10.71 6.83
C THR A 50 -12.17 11.39 6.61
N ASN A 51 -11.09 10.61 6.66
CA ASN A 51 -9.74 11.09 6.45
C ASN A 51 -9.01 10.20 5.46
N GLY A 52 -8.49 10.82 4.40
CA GLY A 52 -7.59 10.14 3.47
C GLY A 52 -8.21 8.98 2.71
N VAL A 53 -9.45 9.11 2.25
CA VAL A 53 -10.20 8.03 1.57
C VAL A 53 -9.71 7.81 0.15
N SER A 54 -9.75 8.84 -0.69
CA SER A 54 -9.19 8.76 -2.05
C SER A 54 -7.68 8.71 -2.05
N SER A 55 -7.05 9.34 -1.05
CA SER A 55 -5.60 9.25 -0.82
C SER A 55 -5.28 9.65 0.61
N GLY A 56 -4.50 8.88 1.36
CA GLY A 56 -4.12 9.26 2.73
C GLY A 56 -3.51 10.66 2.78
N SER A 57 -4.08 11.54 3.64
CA SER A 57 -3.57 12.89 3.87
C SER A 57 -2.12 12.85 4.31
N ARG A 58 -1.27 13.70 3.69
CA ARG A 58 0.19 13.64 3.87
C ARG A 58 0.86 14.94 3.51
N TRP A 59 2.05 15.12 4.05
CA TRP A 59 3.03 16.08 3.57
C TRP A 59 4.40 15.42 3.56
N GLY A 60 5.33 15.93 2.77
CA GLY A 60 6.66 15.34 2.69
C GLY A 60 7.67 16.24 2.00
N LEU A 61 8.91 15.85 2.17
CA LEU A 61 10.07 16.39 1.48
C LEU A 61 10.65 15.28 0.61
N ARG A 62 11.01 15.63 -0.61
CA ARG A 62 11.79 14.78 -1.48
C ARG A 62 12.90 15.61 -2.13
N GLY A 63 14.05 14.99 -2.30
CA GLY A 63 15.17 15.68 -2.92
C GLY A 63 15.98 14.73 -3.78
N ALA A 64 16.72 15.35 -4.66
CA ALA A 64 17.72 14.70 -5.49
C ALA A 64 18.96 15.60 -5.58
N GLU A 65 20.13 14.98 -5.50
CA GLU A 65 21.44 15.58 -5.74
C GLU A 65 22.07 14.83 -6.91
N ASP A 66 22.40 15.54 -7.97
CA ASP A 66 23.11 14.99 -9.11
C ASP A 66 24.57 14.73 -8.72
N LEU A 67 25.02 13.50 -8.84
CA LEU A 67 26.40 13.08 -8.55
C LEU A 67 27.26 12.94 -9.80
N GLY A 68 26.69 13.27 -10.97
CA GLY A 68 27.33 13.10 -12.27
C GLY A 68 27.09 11.72 -12.90
N ASP A 69 27.36 11.60 -14.18
CA ASP A 69 27.31 10.36 -14.97
C ASP A 69 25.95 9.60 -14.86
N GLY A 70 24.85 10.34 -14.74
CA GLY A 70 23.50 9.76 -14.58
C GLY A 70 23.26 9.10 -13.22
N LEU A 71 24.10 9.41 -12.22
CA LEU A 71 23.94 8.98 -10.84
C LEU A 71 23.39 10.12 -9.98
N SER A 72 22.43 9.82 -9.11
CA SER A 72 21.86 10.79 -8.15
C SER A 72 21.70 10.16 -6.77
N ALA A 73 21.96 10.94 -5.73
CA ALA A 73 21.50 10.63 -4.39
C ALA A 73 20.05 11.15 -4.25
N VAL A 74 19.15 10.31 -3.73
CA VAL A 74 17.74 10.68 -3.59
C VAL A 74 17.25 10.40 -2.17
N PHE A 75 16.28 11.18 -1.71
CA PHE A 75 15.61 10.91 -0.45
C PHE A 75 14.12 11.23 -0.52
N THR A 76 13.34 10.55 0.32
CA THR A 76 11.92 10.86 0.55
C THR A 76 11.60 10.72 2.02
N LEU A 77 11.02 11.78 2.60
CA LEU A 77 10.48 11.81 3.96
C LEU A 77 9.01 12.18 3.86
N GLU A 78 8.09 11.26 4.18
CA GLU A 78 6.64 11.46 4.05
C GLU A 78 5.92 11.14 5.35
N SER A 79 5.22 12.14 5.90
CA SER A 79 4.36 12.06 7.07
C SER A 79 2.90 11.93 6.66
N GLY A 80 2.18 10.99 7.26
CA GLY A 80 0.73 10.92 7.17
C GLY A 80 0.09 11.66 8.34
N PHE A 81 -1.08 12.25 8.12
CA PHE A 81 -1.84 12.87 9.20
C PHE A 81 -3.35 12.66 9.03
N ASN A 82 -4.07 12.82 10.11
CA ASN A 82 -5.52 12.79 10.12
C ASN A 82 -6.07 14.21 9.93
N SER A 83 -6.72 14.47 8.80
CA SER A 83 -7.29 15.78 8.48
C SER A 83 -8.45 16.20 9.39
N ALA A 84 -9.10 15.26 10.10
CA ALA A 84 -10.21 15.56 10.99
C ALA A 84 -9.75 16.11 12.35
N ASN A 85 -8.53 15.78 12.81
CA ASN A 85 -8.06 16.15 14.15
C ASN A 85 -6.59 16.59 14.21
N GLY A 86 -5.86 16.58 13.08
CA GLY A 86 -4.47 17.01 13.00
C GLY A 86 -3.43 16.03 13.54
N GLN A 87 -3.82 14.87 14.04
CA GLN A 87 -2.88 13.89 14.60
C GLN A 87 -2.01 13.23 13.51
N SER A 88 -0.77 12.90 13.88
CA SER A 88 0.13 12.10 13.05
C SER A 88 -0.46 10.73 12.78
N GLY A 89 -0.35 10.25 11.54
CA GLY A 89 -0.76 8.92 11.11
C GLY A 89 0.29 7.84 11.43
N GLN A 90 0.00 6.60 11.00
CA GLN A 90 0.91 5.45 11.09
C GLN A 90 1.52 5.25 12.48
N SER A 91 0.66 5.18 13.51
CA SER A 91 1.05 5.01 14.93
C SER A 91 1.91 6.16 15.43
N SER A 92 1.54 7.40 15.10
CA SER A 92 2.20 8.64 15.52
C SER A 92 3.65 8.78 15.06
N ARG A 93 4.05 8.12 13.99
CA ARG A 93 5.40 8.25 13.42
C ARG A 93 5.53 9.56 12.64
N LEU A 94 6.65 10.28 12.84
CA LEU A 94 6.93 11.52 12.11
C LEU A 94 6.94 11.30 10.58
N PHE A 95 7.63 10.26 10.10
CA PHE A 95 7.67 9.89 8.68
C PHE A 95 7.16 8.45 8.47
N GLY A 96 5.92 8.21 8.93
CA GLY A 96 5.36 6.86 8.96
C GLY A 96 4.94 6.30 7.59
N ARG A 97 4.90 7.13 6.54
CA ARG A 97 4.54 6.69 5.18
C ARG A 97 5.76 6.29 4.36
N GLN A 98 6.80 7.11 4.39
CA GLN A 98 8.09 6.81 3.78
C GLN A 98 9.20 7.58 4.50
N ALA A 99 10.34 6.92 4.71
CA ALA A 99 11.56 7.51 5.22
C ALA A 99 12.72 6.77 4.55
N THR A 100 13.18 7.28 3.42
CA THR A 100 14.18 6.63 2.57
C THR A 100 15.28 7.56 2.12
N VAL A 101 16.46 6.99 1.96
CA VAL A 101 17.59 7.55 1.21
C VAL A 101 18.07 6.49 0.22
N GLY A 102 18.58 6.88 -0.92
CA GLY A 102 19.01 5.92 -1.92
C GLY A 102 19.91 6.51 -3.00
N LEU A 103 20.35 5.64 -3.89
CA LEU A 103 21.07 5.98 -5.10
C LEU A 103 20.22 5.58 -6.30
N LYS A 104 20.08 6.51 -7.22
CA LYS A 104 19.37 6.32 -8.49
C LYS A 104 20.36 6.48 -9.63
N SER A 105 20.36 5.53 -10.57
CA SER A 105 21.15 5.59 -11.79
C SER A 105 20.25 5.32 -12.99
N ASP A 106 20.51 6.03 -14.08
CA ASP A 106 19.82 5.82 -15.35
C ASP A 106 20.15 4.44 -15.97
N SER A 107 21.32 3.89 -15.64
CA SER A 107 21.78 2.61 -16.20
C SER A 107 21.36 1.40 -15.40
N TRP A 108 21.40 1.45 -14.05
CA TRP A 108 21.10 0.27 -13.21
C TRP A 108 19.85 0.43 -12.33
N GLY A 109 19.25 1.61 -12.20
CA GLY A 109 17.98 1.82 -11.51
C GLY A 109 18.11 2.47 -10.15
N LEU A 110 17.29 2.06 -9.20
CA LEU A 110 17.11 2.70 -7.90
C LEU A 110 17.32 1.70 -6.76
N LEU A 111 18.25 2.02 -5.87
CA LEU A 111 18.47 1.32 -4.61
C LEU A 111 18.12 2.25 -3.44
N GLU A 112 17.13 1.87 -2.64
CA GLU A 112 16.63 2.66 -1.51
C GLU A 112 16.74 1.89 -0.20
N PHE A 113 17.07 2.62 0.87
CA PHE A 113 17.16 2.14 2.25
C PHE A 113 16.17 2.89 3.13
N GLY A 114 15.48 2.20 4.01
CA GLY A 114 14.57 2.79 5.00
C GLY A 114 13.14 2.28 4.89
N ARG A 115 12.22 2.97 5.59
CA ARG A 115 10.81 2.60 5.62
C ARG A 115 10.11 2.95 4.32
N GLN A 116 9.47 1.97 3.69
CA GLN A 116 8.75 2.14 2.43
C GLN A 116 7.73 1.04 2.17
N THR A 117 6.90 1.20 1.12
CA THR A 117 5.95 0.16 0.70
C THR A 117 6.64 -0.97 -0.04
N ASN A 118 6.09 -2.19 0.12
CA ASN A 118 6.47 -3.38 -0.61
C ASN A 118 6.17 -3.29 -2.12
N ILE A 119 6.72 -4.19 -2.91
CA ILE A 119 6.58 -4.22 -4.37
C ILE A 119 5.13 -4.48 -4.80
N ALA A 120 4.42 -5.40 -4.15
CA ALA A 120 3.01 -5.68 -4.48
C ALA A 120 2.16 -4.40 -4.41
N SER A 121 2.28 -3.60 -3.34
CA SER A 121 1.53 -2.35 -3.19
C SER A 121 1.90 -1.33 -4.27
N LYS A 122 3.18 -1.23 -4.65
CA LYS A 122 3.65 -0.32 -5.71
C LYS A 122 3.07 -0.70 -7.08
N TYR A 123 3.03 -1.98 -7.41
CA TYR A 123 2.60 -2.45 -8.73
C TYR A 123 1.09 -2.54 -8.86
N PHE A 124 0.41 -3.13 -7.88
CA PHE A 124 -1.04 -3.33 -7.95
C PHE A 124 -1.84 -2.06 -7.63
N GLY A 125 -1.28 -1.10 -6.92
CA GLY A 125 -1.89 0.24 -6.79
C GLY A 125 -2.06 0.97 -8.12
N ALA A 126 -1.26 0.67 -9.13
CA ALA A 126 -1.38 1.24 -10.49
C ALA A 126 -2.36 0.46 -11.39
N ILE A 127 -2.72 -0.78 -11.01
CA ILE A 127 -3.67 -1.65 -11.72
C ILE A 127 -5.08 -1.47 -11.16
N ASP A 128 -5.21 -1.32 -9.83
CA ASP A 128 -6.47 -1.12 -9.13
C ASP A 128 -7.20 0.15 -9.58
N PRO A 129 -8.47 0.08 -10.00
CA PRO A 129 -9.27 1.27 -10.33
C PRO A 129 -9.32 2.29 -9.19
N PHE A 130 -9.28 1.82 -7.94
CA PHE A 130 -9.30 2.66 -6.74
C PHE A 130 -7.90 3.04 -6.21
N GLY A 131 -6.82 2.65 -6.92
CA GLY A 131 -5.45 3.07 -6.62
C GLY A 131 -4.95 2.64 -5.25
N ALA A 132 -5.29 1.44 -4.78
CA ALA A 132 -5.02 0.93 -3.44
C ALA A 132 -5.49 1.89 -2.33
N SER A 133 -6.67 2.49 -2.52
CA SER A 133 -7.29 3.50 -1.66
C SER A 133 -8.80 3.25 -1.52
N TYR A 134 -9.56 4.21 -1.00
CA TYR A 134 -11.01 4.14 -0.82
C TYR A 134 -11.50 3.05 0.16
N GLY A 135 -10.73 2.79 1.23
CA GLY A 135 -11.13 1.89 2.30
C GLY A 135 -11.36 0.46 1.80
N GLN A 136 -12.57 -0.09 1.96
CA GLN A 136 -12.87 -1.47 1.55
C GLN A 136 -12.90 -1.68 0.02
N ALA A 137 -12.92 -0.61 -0.81
CA ALA A 137 -12.77 -0.72 -2.27
C ALA A 137 -11.33 -0.98 -2.73
N ASN A 138 -10.35 -0.77 -1.84
CA ASN A 138 -8.93 -1.02 -2.07
C ASN A 138 -8.67 -2.48 -2.49
N VAL A 139 -7.87 -2.69 -3.53
CA VAL A 139 -7.43 -4.02 -3.97
C VAL A 139 -6.87 -4.87 -2.82
N GLY A 140 -6.24 -4.25 -1.85
CA GLY A 140 -5.71 -4.92 -0.66
C GLY A 140 -6.76 -5.47 0.30
N ALA A 141 -8.04 -5.19 0.11
CA ALA A 141 -9.10 -5.83 0.87
C ALA A 141 -9.21 -7.33 0.54
N ALA A 142 -9.00 -7.70 -0.72
CA ALA A 142 -8.93 -9.10 -1.15
C ALA A 142 -7.49 -9.61 -1.32
N PHE A 143 -6.51 -8.72 -1.56
CA PHE A 143 -5.11 -9.05 -1.78
C PHE A 143 -4.23 -8.39 -0.71
N GLY A 144 -4.14 -8.99 0.46
CA GLY A 144 -3.52 -8.39 1.64
C GLY A 144 -2.13 -7.79 1.40
N ALA A 145 -1.26 -8.43 0.62
CA ALA A 145 0.08 -7.91 0.30
C ALA A 145 0.04 -6.63 -0.55
N ALA A 146 -1.03 -6.39 -1.33
CA ALA A 146 -1.20 -5.15 -2.10
C ALA A 146 -1.88 -4.02 -1.30
N ASN A 147 -2.09 -4.19 0.01
CA ASN A 147 -2.82 -3.26 0.88
C ASN A 147 -1.96 -2.12 1.44
N THR A 148 -1.16 -1.49 0.62
CA THR A 148 -0.24 -0.40 1.03
C THR A 148 0.65 -0.82 2.22
N VAL A 149 1.12 -2.07 2.18
CA VAL A 149 1.98 -2.65 3.23
C VAL A 149 3.31 -1.92 3.27
N ARG A 150 3.69 -1.44 4.45
CA ARG A 150 4.97 -0.76 4.69
C ARG A 150 5.81 -1.54 5.66
N HIS A 151 7.07 -1.70 5.32
CA HIS A 151 8.05 -2.35 6.18
C HIS A 151 9.13 -1.37 6.60
N ASP A 152 9.55 -1.48 7.85
CA ASP A 152 10.73 -0.81 8.38
C ASP A 152 12.00 -1.52 7.92
N ASN A 153 13.15 -0.89 8.10
CA ASN A 153 14.49 -1.50 7.86
C ASN A 153 14.59 -2.23 6.52
N MET A 154 14.04 -1.63 5.46
CA MET A 154 13.99 -2.23 4.15
C MET A 154 15.14 -1.75 3.27
N VAL A 155 15.75 -2.68 2.55
CA VAL A 155 16.56 -2.43 1.37
C VAL A 155 15.72 -2.84 0.17
N GLN A 156 15.52 -1.94 -0.76
CA GLN A 156 14.72 -2.21 -1.96
C GLN A 156 15.44 -1.72 -3.21
N TYR A 157 15.47 -2.57 -4.21
CA TYR A 157 16.03 -2.29 -5.52
C TYR A 157 14.94 -2.37 -6.59
N SER A 158 15.00 -1.46 -7.56
CA SER A 158 14.16 -1.48 -8.76
C SER A 158 15.00 -1.16 -9.99
N THR A 159 14.92 -2.00 -11.01
CA THR A 159 15.59 -1.74 -12.28
C THR A 159 15.00 -0.51 -12.98
N PRO A 160 15.71 0.11 -13.92
CA PRO A 160 15.07 0.94 -14.94
C PRO A 160 14.06 0.13 -15.74
N SER A 161 13.24 0.80 -16.53
CA SER A 161 12.37 0.11 -17.50
C SER A 161 13.17 -0.26 -18.75
N PHE A 162 13.32 -1.55 -18.99
CA PHE A 162 13.97 -2.10 -20.18
C PHE A 162 12.90 -2.66 -21.13
N GLY A 163 12.62 -1.97 -22.22
CA GLY A 163 11.60 -2.40 -23.18
C GLY A 163 10.21 -2.57 -22.53
N GLY A 164 9.89 -1.79 -21.51
CA GLY A 164 8.66 -1.88 -20.73
C GLY A 164 8.75 -2.77 -19.48
N PHE A 165 9.77 -3.62 -19.35
CA PHE A 165 9.96 -4.49 -18.18
C PHE A 165 10.68 -3.76 -17.04
N GLN A 166 10.20 -3.96 -15.83
CA GLN A 166 10.83 -3.52 -14.59
C GLN A 166 10.79 -4.64 -13.57
N VAL A 167 11.90 -4.86 -12.86
CA VAL A 167 12.01 -5.82 -11.75
C VAL A 167 12.19 -5.04 -10.46
N GLY A 168 11.49 -5.46 -9.41
CA GLY A 168 11.63 -4.93 -8.05
C GLY A 168 11.94 -6.06 -7.07
N LEU A 169 12.88 -5.83 -6.16
CA LEU A 169 13.26 -6.74 -5.09
C LEU A 169 13.43 -5.96 -3.78
N GLY A 170 12.99 -6.50 -2.68
CA GLY A 170 13.15 -5.86 -1.37
C GLY A 170 13.28 -6.88 -0.24
N TYR A 171 14.05 -6.50 0.77
CA TYR A 171 14.22 -7.25 1.99
C TYR A 171 14.14 -6.32 3.19
N SER A 172 13.29 -6.67 4.15
CA SER A 172 13.19 -5.98 5.43
C SER A 172 13.82 -6.84 6.52
N PHE A 173 14.79 -6.27 7.23
CA PHE A 173 15.46 -6.92 8.36
C PHE A 173 14.61 -6.96 9.63
N ASN A 174 13.61 -6.06 9.72
CA ASN A 174 12.60 -6.01 10.77
C ASN A 174 11.40 -5.18 10.30
N VAL A 175 10.25 -5.82 10.06
CA VAL A 175 9.09 -5.21 9.41
C VAL A 175 8.40 -4.13 10.26
N ALA A 176 8.56 -4.16 11.57
CA ALA A 176 7.89 -3.26 12.51
C ALA A 176 8.80 -2.98 13.70
N ASP A 177 9.82 -2.15 13.49
CA ASP A 177 10.70 -1.68 14.54
C ASP A 177 10.01 -0.52 15.29
N THR A 178 9.40 -0.83 16.42
CA THR A 178 8.73 0.16 17.27
C THR A 178 9.62 0.61 18.44
N THR A 179 10.77 -0.01 18.61
CA THR A 179 11.74 0.34 19.64
C THR A 179 12.96 1.02 19.01
N ALA A 180 13.52 2.01 19.69
CA ALA A 180 14.74 2.69 19.24
C ALA A 180 15.99 1.78 19.25
N ALA A 181 15.90 0.61 19.84
CA ALA A 181 16.90 -0.43 19.77
C ALA A 181 16.45 -1.47 18.74
N GLN A 182 17.21 -1.63 17.67
CA GLN A 182 17.11 -2.85 16.87
C GLN A 182 17.28 -4.02 17.83
N THR A 183 16.21 -4.75 18.06
CA THR A 183 16.16 -5.81 19.01
C THR A 183 17.11 -6.92 18.56
N GLY A 184 18.24 -7.01 19.21
CA GLY A 184 19.14 -8.12 19.13
C GLY A 184 19.89 -8.25 17.80
N PHE A 185 21.16 -8.60 17.92
CA PHE A 185 22.02 -8.93 16.78
C PHE A 185 21.67 -10.26 16.10
N LYS A 186 20.64 -10.97 16.60
CA LYS A 186 20.17 -12.22 15.99
C LYS A 186 19.04 -11.91 15.01
N THR A 187 19.33 -12.06 13.74
CA THR A 187 18.33 -11.86 12.65
C THR A 187 17.04 -12.67 12.85
N ALA A 188 17.15 -13.85 13.47
CA ALA A 188 16.02 -14.72 13.76
C ALA A 188 15.06 -14.18 14.84
N ASP A 189 15.46 -13.19 15.62
CA ASP A 189 14.63 -12.55 16.64
C ASP A 189 13.73 -11.45 16.06
N ASN A 190 13.85 -11.16 14.77
CA ASN A 190 13.05 -10.16 14.06
C ASN A 190 12.12 -10.81 13.03
N THR A 191 10.91 -10.27 12.88
CA THR A 191 10.06 -10.61 11.73
C THR A 191 10.60 -9.90 10.50
N ARG A 192 11.01 -10.65 9.51
CA ARG A 192 11.63 -10.19 8.26
C ARG A 192 10.66 -10.34 7.10
N ALA A 193 10.84 -9.54 6.05
CA ALA A 193 10.01 -9.65 4.86
C ALA A 193 10.87 -9.74 3.59
N ILE A 194 10.38 -10.53 2.66
CA ILE A 194 10.84 -10.54 1.26
C ILE A 194 9.70 -10.01 0.43
N THR A 195 9.98 -9.11 -0.51
CA THR A 195 9.06 -8.64 -1.54
C THR A 195 9.76 -8.65 -2.88
N ALA A 196 9.10 -9.17 -3.91
CA ALA A 196 9.65 -9.25 -5.25
C ALA A 196 8.55 -9.07 -6.29
N GLY A 197 8.91 -8.63 -7.49
CA GLY A 197 7.95 -8.55 -8.57
C GLY A 197 8.57 -8.16 -9.90
N VAL A 198 7.82 -8.47 -10.96
CA VAL A 198 8.09 -8.06 -12.33
C VAL A 198 6.87 -7.31 -12.83
N ARG A 199 7.10 -6.21 -13.52
CA ARG A 199 6.06 -5.40 -14.15
C ARG A 199 6.42 -5.17 -15.61
N TYR A 200 5.41 -5.22 -16.49
CA TYR A 200 5.52 -4.84 -17.88
C TYR A 200 4.51 -3.74 -18.20
N VAL A 201 4.99 -2.63 -18.74
CA VAL A 201 4.16 -1.51 -19.18
C VAL A 201 4.54 -1.15 -20.61
N ASN A 202 3.55 -1.23 -21.50
CA ASN A 202 3.73 -0.83 -22.89
C ASN A 202 2.43 -0.24 -23.44
N GLY A 203 2.43 1.07 -23.71
CA GLY A 203 1.25 1.79 -24.13
C GLY A 203 0.08 1.58 -23.16
N PRO A 204 -1.07 1.04 -23.64
CA PRO A 204 -2.25 0.84 -22.81
C PRO A 204 -2.14 -0.35 -21.83
N LEU A 205 -1.16 -1.23 -22.02
CA LEU A 205 -1.00 -2.45 -21.24
C LEU A 205 -0.12 -2.24 -20.02
N ASN A 206 -0.58 -2.70 -18.85
CA ASN A 206 0.19 -2.77 -17.62
C ASN A 206 -0.08 -4.13 -16.96
N VAL A 207 0.93 -4.98 -16.84
CA VAL A 207 0.84 -6.32 -16.23
C VAL A 207 1.89 -6.42 -15.13
N ALA A 208 1.56 -7.08 -14.03
CA ALA A 208 2.48 -7.31 -12.93
C ALA A 208 2.30 -8.70 -12.31
N LEU A 209 3.41 -9.22 -11.82
CA LEU A 209 3.49 -10.39 -10.94
C LEU A 209 4.26 -9.96 -9.69
N SER A 210 3.76 -10.29 -8.51
CA SER A 210 4.46 -10.05 -7.24
C SER A 210 4.44 -11.28 -6.34
N TYR A 211 5.41 -11.31 -5.43
CA TYR A 211 5.52 -12.28 -4.35
C TYR A 211 5.98 -11.57 -3.08
N ASP A 212 5.28 -11.81 -1.99
CA ASP A 212 5.58 -11.29 -0.65
C ASP A 212 5.57 -12.43 0.37
N GLN A 213 6.54 -12.43 1.28
CA GLN A 213 6.64 -13.42 2.35
C GLN A 213 7.14 -12.77 3.64
N LEU A 214 6.56 -13.20 4.75
CA LEU A 214 7.02 -12.88 6.10
C LEU A 214 7.73 -14.09 6.70
N ASN A 215 8.95 -13.89 7.19
CA ASN A 215 9.66 -14.83 8.04
C ASN A 215 9.55 -14.33 9.47
N LEU A 216 8.76 -15.02 10.28
CA LEU A 216 8.42 -14.57 11.63
C LEU A 216 9.62 -14.64 12.58
N ALA A 217 9.60 -13.80 13.61
CA ALA A 217 10.55 -13.88 14.69
C ALA A 217 10.36 -15.19 15.49
N ASN A 218 11.41 -15.81 15.97
CA ASN A 218 11.35 -17.09 16.71
C ASN A 218 10.42 -17.07 17.92
N GLN A 219 10.19 -15.89 18.51
CA GLN A 219 9.32 -15.73 19.69
C GLN A 219 7.83 -15.67 19.32
N VAL A 220 7.49 -15.55 18.04
CA VAL A 220 6.09 -15.56 17.60
C VAL A 220 5.58 -16.98 17.59
N ALA A 221 4.46 -17.24 18.26
CA ALA A 221 3.85 -18.57 18.28
C ALA A 221 3.60 -19.05 16.83
N GLY A 222 4.06 -20.26 16.50
CA GLY A 222 3.96 -20.83 15.16
C GLY A 222 5.00 -20.31 14.15
N ALA A 223 6.00 -19.50 14.58
CA ALA A 223 7.01 -18.92 13.69
C ALA A 223 7.82 -19.96 12.90
N ASN A 224 8.12 -21.11 13.52
CA ASN A 224 8.88 -22.19 12.90
C ASN A 224 8.07 -23.03 11.91
N ASP A 225 6.75 -22.92 11.97
CA ASP A 225 5.81 -23.79 11.23
C ASP A 225 5.03 -23.03 10.16
N SER A 226 5.11 -21.69 10.12
CA SER A 226 4.24 -20.87 9.28
C SER A 226 4.94 -19.60 8.81
N SER A 227 4.84 -19.34 7.52
CA SER A 227 5.35 -18.13 6.89
C SER A 227 4.27 -17.53 6.00
N PRO A 228 3.55 -16.49 6.47
CA PRO A 228 2.57 -15.80 5.64
C PRO A 228 3.17 -15.38 4.31
N LYS A 229 2.54 -15.78 3.21
CA LYS A 229 3.01 -15.49 1.85
C LYS A 229 1.85 -15.27 0.90
N GLN A 230 2.06 -14.40 -0.07
CA GLN A 230 1.10 -14.13 -1.12
C GLN A 230 1.81 -13.92 -2.44
N TRP A 231 1.28 -14.48 -3.52
CA TRP A 231 1.63 -14.07 -4.86
C TRP A 231 0.39 -13.53 -5.56
N ILE A 232 0.60 -12.57 -6.46
CA ILE A 232 -0.46 -11.89 -7.21
C ILE A 232 0.01 -11.73 -8.64
N ILE A 233 -0.83 -12.13 -9.60
CA ILE A 233 -0.68 -11.80 -11.01
C ILE A 233 -1.89 -10.98 -11.45
N GLY A 234 -1.67 -9.93 -12.24
CA GLY A 234 -2.77 -9.13 -12.75
C GLY A 234 -2.30 -8.07 -13.72
N GLY A 235 -3.26 -7.37 -14.29
CA GLY A 235 -2.95 -6.30 -15.21
C GLY A 235 -4.16 -5.43 -15.51
N SER A 236 -3.89 -4.37 -16.25
CA SER A 236 -4.92 -3.49 -16.80
C SER A 236 -4.63 -3.17 -18.25
N TYR A 237 -5.70 -2.97 -19.02
CA TYR A 237 -5.62 -2.51 -20.38
C TYR A 237 -6.55 -1.30 -20.56
N ASP A 238 -6.00 -0.24 -21.12
CA ASP A 238 -6.74 1.01 -21.39
C ASP A 238 -7.24 1.00 -22.83
N PHE A 239 -8.56 0.92 -22.99
CA PHE A 239 -9.24 0.97 -24.28
C PHE A 239 -9.62 2.41 -24.67
N GLU A 240 -9.06 3.43 -23.99
CA GLU A 240 -9.39 4.86 -24.11
C GLU A 240 -10.77 5.23 -23.53
N VAL A 241 -11.83 4.50 -23.90
CA VAL A 241 -13.18 4.69 -23.39
C VAL A 241 -13.42 4.03 -22.04
N VAL A 242 -12.68 2.97 -21.75
CA VAL A 242 -12.71 2.23 -20.47
C VAL A 242 -11.36 1.55 -20.24
N LYS A 243 -10.87 1.59 -19.02
CA LYS A 243 -9.72 0.80 -18.56
C LYS A 243 -10.25 -0.39 -17.77
N LEU A 244 -9.93 -1.60 -18.22
CA LEU A 244 -10.25 -2.85 -17.53
C LEU A 244 -9.05 -3.28 -16.68
N ALA A 245 -9.31 -3.77 -15.47
CA ALA A 245 -8.32 -4.35 -14.56
C ALA A 245 -8.75 -5.75 -14.12
N LEU A 246 -7.81 -6.69 -14.14
CA LEU A 246 -8.00 -8.06 -13.69
C LEU A 246 -6.83 -8.47 -12.80
N ALA A 247 -7.10 -9.20 -11.72
CA ALA A 247 -6.05 -9.83 -10.92
C ALA A 247 -6.52 -11.14 -10.31
N TYR A 248 -5.54 -12.03 -10.11
CA TYR A 248 -5.68 -13.27 -9.36
C TYR A 248 -4.48 -13.44 -8.45
N GLY A 249 -4.69 -14.00 -7.26
CA GLY A 249 -3.61 -14.30 -6.33
C GLY A 249 -4.00 -15.34 -5.30
N GLN A 250 -3.00 -15.81 -4.58
CA GLN A 250 -3.18 -16.78 -3.50
C GLN A 250 -2.39 -16.36 -2.27
N THR A 251 -3.06 -16.38 -1.13
CA THR A 251 -2.46 -16.16 0.20
C THR A 251 -2.37 -17.49 0.93
N ARG A 252 -1.30 -17.70 1.68
CA ARG A 252 -1.08 -18.88 2.51
C ARG A 252 -0.49 -18.50 3.86
N ASP A 253 -0.77 -19.31 4.87
CA ASP A 253 -0.20 -19.31 6.21
C ASP A 253 -0.44 -18.01 7.01
N GLY A 254 -1.36 -17.15 6.57
CA GLY A 254 -1.72 -15.93 7.24
C GLY A 254 -2.27 -14.85 6.33
N TRP A 255 -2.32 -13.63 6.82
CA TRP A 255 -2.85 -12.47 6.09
C TRP A 255 -1.97 -11.25 6.28
N PHE A 256 -1.61 -10.57 5.17
CA PHE A 256 -0.94 -9.29 5.22
C PHE A 256 -1.97 -8.18 5.47
N THR A 257 -1.67 -7.28 6.38
CA THR A 257 -2.53 -6.15 6.67
C THR A 257 -1.75 -4.85 6.60
N GLY A 258 -1.98 -4.08 5.57
CA GLY A 258 -1.48 -2.70 5.48
C GLY A 258 -2.50 -1.71 6.00
N GLN A 259 -3.70 -1.71 5.41
CA GLN A 259 -4.87 -0.99 5.91
C GLN A 259 -5.81 -2.02 6.54
N ALA A 260 -6.02 -1.93 7.84
CA ALA A 260 -6.83 -2.90 8.55
C ALA A 260 -8.25 -2.99 7.98
N ILE A 261 -8.71 -4.20 7.70
CA ILE A 261 -10.13 -4.48 7.55
C ILE A 261 -10.72 -4.48 8.96
N ASN A 262 -11.10 -3.30 9.45
CA ASN A 262 -11.77 -3.17 10.74
C ASN A 262 -13.23 -3.55 10.56
N ALA A 263 -13.58 -4.75 10.97
CA ALA A 263 -14.91 -5.27 10.80
C ALA A 263 -15.91 -4.72 11.84
N PHE A 264 -15.45 -4.39 13.08
CA PHE A 264 -16.41 -4.15 14.17
C PHE A 264 -15.93 -3.13 15.18
N GLY A 265 -16.86 -2.47 15.84
CA GLY A 265 -16.64 -1.71 17.08
C GLY A 265 -16.45 -2.61 18.29
N SER A 266 -16.11 -2.01 19.43
CA SER A 266 -15.70 -2.68 20.67
C SER A 266 -16.77 -3.52 21.39
N GLY A 267 -17.98 -3.61 20.88
CA GLY A 267 -19.11 -4.30 21.54
C GLY A 267 -19.53 -5.62 20.90
N SER A 268 -18.87 -6.08 19.83
CA SER A 268 -19.24 -7.32 19.15
C SER A 268 -18.53 -8.54 19.73
N THR A 269 -19.25 -9.62 19.97
CA THR A 269 -18.70 -10.93 20.35
C THR A 269 -18.10 -11.69 19.14
N THR A 270 -18.49 -11.31 17.93
CA THR A 270 -17.99 -11.88 16.66
C THR A 270 -16.93 -11.02 15.99
N ALA A 271 -16.53 -9.91 16.64
CA ALA A 271 -15.55 -8.99 16.11
C ALA A 271 -14.19 -9.65 15.91
N LYS A 272 -13.75 -9.70 14.67
CA LYS A 272 -12.37 -10.06 14.33
C LYS A 272 -11.74 -8.89 13.60
N SER A 273 -10.83 -8.22 14.29
CA SER A 273 -9.94 -7.23 13.68
C SER A 273 -8.68 -7.97 13.24
N PHE A 274 -8.32 -7.87 11.98
CA PHE A 274 -7.01 -8.31 11.55
C PHE A 274 -5.99 -7.27 12.00
N GLY A 275 -5.13 -7.66 12.95
CA GLY A 275 -3.93 -6.89 13.29
C GLY A 275 -2.96 -6.82 12.11
N SER A 276 -1.83 -6.14 12.30
CA SER A 276 -0.75 -6.17 11.29
C SER A 276 -0.16 -7.56 11.20
N ASN A 277 -0.20 -8.19 10.04
CA ASN A 277 0.43 -9.50 9.78
C ASN A 277 -0.12 -10.64 10.65
N VAL A 278 -1.30 -11.12 10.34
CA VAL A 278 -1.91 -12.25 11.03
C VAL A 278 -1.29 -13.56 10.58
N VAL A 279 -0.83 -14.37 11.53
CA VAL A 279 -0.35 -15.73 11.30
C VAL A 279 -1.52 -16.69 11.45
N ALA A 280 -1.71 -17.56 10.48
CA ALA A 280 -2.70 -18.63 10.51
C ALA A 280 -2.16 -19.83 9.73
N LYS A 281 -1.54 -20.78 10.45
CA LYS A 281 -0.96 -21.97 9.85
C LYS A 281 -2.00 -22.70 9.00
N ASP A 282 -1.56 -23.17 7.83
CA ASP A 282 -2.37 -23.89 6.85
C ASP A 282 -3.52 -23.06 6.22
N PHE A 283 -3.67 -21.78 6.58
CA PHE A 283 -4.63 -20.91 5.91
C PHE A 283 -4.32 -20.82 4.42
N LYS A 284 -5.36 -20.86 3.61
CA LYS A 284 -5.27 -20.67 2.17
C LYS A 284 -6.48 -19.88 1.68
N SER A 285 -6.23 -18.85 0.87
CA SER A 285 -7.28 -18.08 0.22
C SER A 285 -6.90 -17.79 -1.22
N ASN A 286 -7.86 -17.91 -2.14
CA ASN A 286 -7.73 -17.43 -3.51
C ASN A 286 -8.42 -16.06 -3.62
N SER A 287 -7.78 -15.12 -4.30
CA SER A 287 -8.27 -13.75 -4.44
C SER A 287 -8.44 -13.39 -5.92
N TYR A 288 -9.50 -12.64 -6.22
CA TYR A 288 -9.90 -12.24 -7.56
C TYR A 288 -10.28 -10.76 -7.58
N LEU A 289 -9.93 -10.06 -8.65
CA LEU A 289 -10.34 -8.69 -8.94
C LEU A 289 -10.84 -8.61 -10.38
N VAL A 290 -12.00 -8.01 -10.55
CA VAL A 290 -12.46 -7.43 -11.83
C VAL A 290 -12.78 -5.97 -11.55
N GLY A 291 -12.11 -5.07 -12.25
CA GLY A 291 -12.24 -3.65 -12.02
C GLY A 291 -12.29 -2.87 -13.32
N LEU A 292 -12.93 -1.72 -13.30
CA LEU A 292 -12.97 -0.82 -14.44
C LEU A 292 -12.94 0.64 -14.00
N SER A 293 -12.39 1.47 -14.86
CA SER A 293 -12.50 2.93 -14.77
C SER A 293 -12.84 3.51 -16.16
N ALA A 294 -13.80 4.42 -16.20
CA ALA A 294 -14.23 5.04 -17.44
C ALA A 294 -14.29 6.56 -17.29
N PRO A 295 -13.60 7.34 -18.15
CA PRO A 295 -13.77 8.78 -18.20
C PRO A 295 -15.20 9.11 -18.73
N ILE A 296 -15.85 10.10 -18.09
CA ILE A 296 -17.15 10.61 -18.50
C ILE A 296 -17.02 12.11 -18.73
N GLY A 297 -16.84 12.50 -19.98
CA GLY A 297 -16.48 13.89 -20.30
C GLY A 297 -15.09 14.25 -19.76
N GLY A 298 -14.64 15.48 -19.98
CA GLY A 298 -13.24 15.87 -19.71
C GLY A 298 -12.81 15.95 -18.24
N ALA A 299 -13.73 15.94 -17.29
CA ALA A 299 -13.43 16.18 -15.87
C ALA A 299 -13.83 15.04 -14.92
N SER A 300 -14.63 14.10 -15.37
CA SER A 300 -15.26 13.06 -14.53
C SER A 300 -14.76 11.67 -14.88
N SER A 301 -14.81 10.76 -13.91
CA SER A 301 -14.62 9.33 -14.13
C SER A 301 -15.52 8.50 -13.21
N ILE A 302 -16.00 7.38 -13.72
CA ILE A 302 -16.61 6.32 -12.92
C ILE A 302 -15.57 5.24 -12.69
N LEU A 303 -15.55 4.70 -11.47
CA LEU A 303 -14.74 3.58 -11.03
C LEU A 303 -15.68 2.47 -10.57
N ALA A 304 -15.36 1.23 -10.86
CA ALA A 304 -16.08 0.10 -10.28
C ALA A 304 -15.14 -1.09 -10.06
N SER A 305 -15.43 -1.89 -9.05
CA SER A 305 -14.74 -3.17 -8.85
C SER A 305 -15.63 -4.20 -8.19
N TRP A 306 -15.40 -5.44 -8.54
CA TRP A 306 -15.73 -6.62 -7.77
C TRP A 306 -14.45 -7.29 -7.33
N GLN A 307 -14.37 -7.57 -6.05
CA GLN A 307 -13.27 -8.30 -5.43
C GLN A 307 -13.84 -9.50 -4.68
N ARG A 308 -13.11 -10.60 -4.72
CA ARG A 308 -13.42 -11.82 -4.00
C ARG A 308 -12.18 -12.35 -3.32
N ALA A 309 -12.31 -12.77 -2.07
CA ALA A 309 -11.32 -13.56 -1.38
C ALA A 309 -12.01 -14.81 -0.83
N ASP A 310 -11.57 -15.98 -1.30
CA ASP A 310 -12.17 -17.28 -1.08
C ASP A 310 -11.28 -18.07 -0.12
N ALA A 311 -11.63 -18.08 1.15
CA ALA A 311 -10.94 -18.85 2.18
C ALA A 311 -11.24 -20.34 1.97
N ASN A 312 -10.20 -21.16 1.82
CA ASN A 312 -10.36 -22.61 1.56
C ASN A 312 -10.43 -23.43 2.83
N ASN A 313 -10.31 -22.80 4.00
CA ASN A 313 -10.42 -23.44 5.31
C ASN A 313 -10.64 -22.40 6.42
N THR A 314 -10.86 -22.87 7.62
CA THR A 314 -11.24 -22.08 8.80
C THR A 314 -10.05 -21.54 9.61
N ALA A 315 -8.81 -21.79 9.19
CA ALA A 315 -7.61 -21.53 10.00
C ALA A 315 -7.41 -20.06 10.40
N LEU A 316 -7.85 -19.09 9.58
CA LEU A 316 -7.69 -17.67 9.87
C LEU A 316 -8.71 -17.13 10.87
N THR A 317 -9.99 -17.44 10.65
CA THR A 317 -11.10 -16.81 11.39
C THR A 317 -11.98 -17.80 12.12
N GLY A 318 -11.74 -19.11 11.95
CA GLY A 318 -12.65 -20.15 12.40
C GLY A 318 -13.87 -20.31 11.48
N ASP A 319 -13.83 -19.71 10.30
CA ASP A 319 -14.84 -19.73 9.27
C ASP A 319 -14.17 -19.79 7.89
N ASP A 320 -14.81 -20.41 6.90
CA ASP A 320 -14.35 -20.52 5.51
C ASP A 320 -15.15 -19.63 4.56
N ALA A 321 -15.80 -18.61 5.09
CA ALA A 321 -16.70 -17.75 4.34
C ALA A 321 -15.97 -16.98 3.23
N THR A 322 -16.53 -17.06 2.04
CA THR A 322 -16.05 -16.30 0.88
C THR A 322 -16.48 -14.85 0.97
N MET A 323 -15.50 -13.95 1.10
CA MET A 323 -15.73 -12.52 1.10
C MET A 323 -15.92 -12.01 -0.34
N ASN A 324 -16.98 -11.24 -0.60
CA ASN A 324 -17.17 -10.49 -1.82
C ASN A 324 -17.33 -9.00 -1.51
N ILE A 325 -16.70 -8.15 -2.31
CA ILE A 325 -16.77 -6.69 -2.19
C ILE A 325 -17.16 -6.10 -3.54
N TYR A 326 -18.20 -5.29 -3.56
CA TYR A 326 -18.69 -4.56 -4.72
C TYR A 326 -18.54 -3.08 -4.44
N SER A 327 -17.90 -2.36 -5.33
CA SER A 327 -17.65 -0.93 -5.16
C SER A 327 -17.92 -0.14 -6.43
N ILE A 328 -18.49 1.04 -6.26
CA ILE A 328 -18.67 2.04 -7.30
C ILE A 328 -18.20 3.39 -6.78
N GLY A 329 -17.39 4.07 -7.57
CA GLY A 329 -16.86 5.39 -7.27
C GLY A 329 -17.11 6.37 -8.40
N TYR A 330 -17.16 7.64 -8.04
CA TYR A 330 -17.23 8.76 -8.98
C TYR A 330 -16.19 9.80 -8.56
N THR A 331 -15.49 10.36 -9.54
CA THR A 331 -14.53 11.45 -9.31
C THR A 331 -14.83 12.60 -10.27
N TYR A 332 -14.69 13.84 -9.79
CA TYR A 332 -14.83 15.06 -10.57
C TYR A 332 -13.68 16.01 -10.31
N ASN A 333 -12.89 16.32 -11.33
CA ASN A 333 -11.73 17.20 -11.23
C ASN A 333 -12.18 18.67 -11.37
N LEU A 334 -12.13 19.42 -10.27
CA LEU A 334 -12.32 20.87 -10.26
C LEU A 334 -11.10 21.58 -10.88
N SER A 335 -9.92 21.01 -10.70
CA SER A 335 -8.67 21.48 -11.26
C SER A 335 -7.66 20.32 -11.34
N LYS A 336 -6.44 20.58 -11.85
CA LYS A 336 -5.32 19.61 -11.81
C LYS A 336 -4.92 19.18 -10.38
N ARG A 337 -5.26 19.98 -9.37
CA ARG A 337 -4.89 19.76 -7.96
C ARG A 337 -6.05 19.41 -7.06
N THR A 338 -7.29 19.73 -7.44
CA THR A 338 -8.48 19.58 -6.59
C THR A 338 -9.53 18.72 -7.28
N ASN A 339 -9.99 17.69 -6.60
CA ASN A 339 -11.10 16.86 -7.07
C ASN A 339 -12.08 16.51 -5.96
N LEU A 340 -13.33 16.36 -6.35
CA LEU A 340 -14.40 15.79 -5.54
C LEU A 340 -14.50 14.29 -5.85
N TYR A 341 -15.01 13.53 -4.89
CA TYR A 341 -15.25 12.11 -5.08
C TYR A 341 -16.45 11.62 -4.26
N ALA A 342 -17.05 10.54 -4.73
CA ALA A 342 -18.08 9.78 -4.01
C ALA A 342 -17.78 8.29 -4.12
N LEU A 343 -18.15 7.51 -3.12
CA LEU A 343 -18.02 6.05 -3.09
C LEU A 343 -19.24 5.41 -2.46
N GLY A 344 -19.72 4.34 -3.11
CA GLY A 344 -20.58 3.34 -2.51
C GLY A 344 -19.89 1.99 -2.54
N SER A 345 -19.85 1.26 -1.41
CA SER A 345 -19.26 -0.06 -1.35
C SER A 345 -20.06 -1.00 -0.44
N TYR A 346 -20.20 -2.24 -0.87
CA TYR A 346 -20.93 -3.29 -0.16
C TYR A 346 -20.08 -4.56 -0.12
N ALA A 347 -19.96 -5.13 1.07
CA ALA A 347 -19.25 -6.40 1.27
C ALA A 347 -20.16 -7.43 1.93
N THR A 348 -20.03 -8.68 1.50
CA THR A 348 -20.64 -9.86 2.12
C THR A 348 -19.56 -10.75 2.70
N ASN A 349 -19.86 -11.45 3.79
CA ASN A 349 -18.91 -12.24 4.55
C ASN A 349 -17.62 -11.47 4.87
N PHE A 350 -17.85 -10.21 5.27
CA PHE A 350 -16.76 -9.24 5.47
C PHE A 350 -15.79 -9.76 6.54
N ALA A 351 -14.49 -9.63 6.28
CA ALA A 351 -13.43 -10.19 7.10
C ALA A 351 -13.48 -11.73 7.25
N PHE A 352 -13.97 -12.44 6.23
CA PHE A 352 -14.14 -13.90 6.20
C PHE A 352 -15.08 -14.46 7.28
N ILE A 353 -16.01 -13.65 7.77
CA ILE A 353 -16.99 -14.08 8.79
C ILE A 353 -18.34 -14.29 8.11
N ASP A 354 -18.91 -15.47 8.21
CA ASP A 354 -20.19 -15.81 7.58
C ASP A 354 -21.31 -14.88 8.00
N GLY A 355 -22.12 -14.45 7.04
CA GLY A 355 -23.28 -13.58 7.24
C GLY A 355 -22.95 -12.12 7.58
N VAL A 356 -21.68 -11.77 7.84
CA VAL A 356 -21.28 -10.38 8.10
C VAL A 356 -21.32 -9.53 6.83
N LYS A 357 -21.96 -8.38 6.92
CA LYS A 357 -22.14 -7.43 5.82
C LYS A 357 -21.61 -6.06 6.21
N SER A 358 -20.85 -5.42 5.31
CA SER A 358 -20.41 -4.04 5.45
C SER A 358 -20.94 -3.19 4.31
N THR A 359 -21.56 -2.05 4.65
CA THR A 359 -22.04 -1.06 3.67
C THR A 359 -21.36 0.27 3.98
N VAL A 360 -20.74 0.87 2.97
CA VAL A 360 -20.05 2.16 3.06
C VAL A 360 -20.61 3.11 2.02
N GLY A 361 -20.87 4.35 2.41
CA GLY A 361 -21.18 5.45 1.52
C GLY A 361 -20.43 6.69 1.98
N LEU A 362 -19.78 7.41 1.07
CA LEU A 362 -19.01 8.59 1.43
C LEU A 362 -18.85 9.56 0.26
N VAL A 363 -18.61 10.83 0.61
CA VAL A 363 -18.23 11.90 -0.32
C VAL A 363 -17.06 12.68 0.27
N GLY A 364 -16.22 13.22 -0.57
CA GLY A 364 -15.06 13.98 -0.08
C GLY A 364 -14.43 14.87 -1.13
N VAL A 365 -13.45 15.61 -0.66
CA VAL A 365 -12.59 16.51 -1.44
C VAL A 365 -11.13 16.19 -1.17
N ARG A 366 -10.34 16.19 -2.23
CA ARG A 366 -8.89 16.09 -2.16
C ARG A 366 -8.24 17.29 -2.83
N HIS A 367 -7.28 17.89 -2.14
CA HIS A 367 -6.44 18.97 -2.67
C HIS A 367 -4.96 18.62 -2.55
N ARG A 368 -4.20 18.85 -3.61
CA ARG A 368 -2.74 18.66 -3.67
C ARG A 368 -2.05 20.03 -3.69
N PHE A 369 -0.94 20.15 -2.98
CA PHE A 369 -0.10 21.36 -2.97
C PHE A 369 1.36 21.04 -3.19
#